data_ed39e64d8470d79e12dd402acd34e467
#
_entry.id   ed39e64d8470d79e12dd402acd34e467
#
_cell.length_a   1.000
_cell.length_b   1.000
_cell.length_c   1.000
_cell.angle_alpha   90.00
_cell.angle_beta   90.00
_cell.angle_gamma   90.00
#
_symmetry.space_group_name_H-M   'P 1'
#
loop_
_entity.id
_entity.type
_entity.pdbx_description
1 polymer ?
#
loop_
_entity_poly.entity_id
_entity_poly.type
_entity_poly.pdbx_seq_one_letter_code
_entity_poly.pdbx_strand_id
1 'polypeptide(L)'
;MCIRDSFGSASRLLKEEQPIFKEGVYDKNGKWMDGWETRRKRIEGNDYVTIKLGLPGKINFAEIDTSYFNGNQPEYASIDACYFEKNKFNWVNILSKKKLKPNYLHGFKTKQNNKVFNFIRLNIYPDGGVARLKLLGNLDVSKLKFPNKKFDLLSILNGSKIVACSDEHFGRAENLLLPFKSKNMGNGWETKRRRGSGYDWVIIKLGKPGLIEKFNIETHYFKGNYPSHCSVQGLYSIKNINISKLINESKNWKFLIKNKNLQPNSSLKINSSKHIKKINYLKLNIYPDGGISRIRAIGKFL
;
A
#
# COMPACT_ATOMS: atom_id res chain seq x y z
N MET A 1 -13.75 19.18 -6.34
CA MET A 1 -14.42 17.93 -5.96
C MET A 1 -15.92 18.17 -5.96
N CYS A 2 -16.62 17.82 -7.06
CA CYS A 2 -18.09 17.85 -7.08
C CYS A 2 -18.63 16.54 -6.49
N ILE A 3 -18.84 16.50 -5.14
CA ILE A 3 -19.41 15.34 -4.44
C ILE A 3 -20.94 15.53 -4.25
N ARG A 4 -21.56 16.51 -4.92
CA ARG A 4 -22.96 16.84 -4.62
C ARG A 4 -24.00 15.80 -5.03
N ASP A 5 -23.64 14.83 -5.90
CA ASP A 5 -24.63 13.93 -6.52
C ASP A 5 -24.30 12.44 -6.45
N SER A 6 -23.53 11.98 -5.45
CA SER A 6 -23.22 10.56 -5.31
C SER A 6 -24.08 9.88 -4.24
N PHE A 7 -24.71 8.75 -4.60
CA PHE A 7 -25.44 7.88 -3.66
C PHE A 7 -24.49 7.08 -2.73
N GLY A 8 -23.25 6.84 -3.15
CA GLY A 8 -22.23 6.18 -2.38
C GLY A 8 -21.03 7.07 -2.11
N SER A 9 -20.27 6.80 -1.03
CA SER A 9 -19.08 7.58 -0.71
C SER A 9 -17.93 7.25 -1.67
N ALA A 10 -17.32 8.26 -2.29
CA ALA A 10 -16.12 8.10 -3.10
C ALA A 10 -14.93 7.47 -2.33
N SER A 11 -14.94 7.56 -1.00
CA SER A 11 -13.94 6.90 -0.15
C SER A 11 -14.04 5.37 -0.18
N ARG A 12 -15.21 4.80 -0.49
CA ARG A 12 -15.38 3.35 -0.63
C ARG A 12 -14.67 2.80 -1.87
N LEU A 13 -14.54 3.61 -2.93
CA LEU A 13 -13.81 3.27 -4.14
C LEU A 13 -12.34 2.87 -3.87
N LEU A 14 -11.75 3.44 -2.81
CA LEU A 14 -10.33 3.30 -2.47
C LEU A 14 -10.06 2.31 -1.32
N LYS A 15 -11.05 1.55 -0.88
CA LYS A 15 -10.85 0.52 0.13
C LYS A 15 -10.00 -0.62 -0.40
N GLU A 16 -9.17 -1.19 0.47
CA GLU A 16 -8.34 -2.37 0.16
C GLU A 16 -9.17 -3.65 0.20
N GLU A 17 -10.17 -3.70 1.10
CA GLU A 17 -11.03 -4.87 1.27
C GLU A 17 -11.88 -5.12 0.02
N GLN A 18 -12.16 -6.40 -0.23
CA GLN A 18 -13.08 -6.79 -1.30
C GLN A 18 -14.45 -6.14 -1.06
N PRO A 19 -15.18 -5.80 -2.14
CA PRO A 19 -16.53 -5.32 -2.00
C PRO A 19 -17.41 -6.35 -1.30
N ILE A 20 -18.31 -5.87 -0.43
CA ILE A 20 -19.29 -6.71 0.24
C ILE A 20 -20.71 -6.36 -0.19
N PHE A 21 -21.59 -7.34 -0.14
CA PHE A 21 -23.02 -7.14 -0.33
C PHE A 21 -23.76 -7.34 0.99
N LYS A 22 -24.76 -6.50 1.25
CA LYS A 22 -25.65 -6.63 2.41
C LYS A 22 -27.08 -6.69 1.90
N GLU A 23 -27.68 -7.87 1.97
CA GLU A 23 -29.06 -8.06 1.58
C GLU A 23 -30.02 -7.32 2.51
N GLY A 24 -31.05 -6.69 1.93
CA GLY A 24 -32.10 -6.00 2.70
C GLY A 24 -31.65 -4.70 3.38
N VAL A 25 -30.40 -4.25 3.21
CA VAL A 25 -29.90 -3.01 3.81
C VAL A 25 -30.13 -1.83 2.87
N TYR A 26 -30.82 -0.81 3.39
CA TYR A 26 -31.09 0.45 2.70
C TYR A 26 -30.56 1.61 3.51
N ASP A 27 -30.16 2.68 2.85
CA ASP A 27 -29.83 3.97 3.45
C ASP A 27 -30.76 5.07 2.87
N LYS A 28 -30.53 6.31 3.25
CA LYS A 28 -31.32 7.46 2.78
C LYS A 28 -31.32 7.66 1.25
N ASN A 29 -30.45 7.00 0.53
CA ASN A 29 -30.27 7.11 -0.92
C ASN A 29 -30.83 5.88 -1.68
N GLY A 30 -31.33 4.87 -0.96
CA GLY A 30 -31.87 3.63 -1.54
C GLY A 30 -31.10 2.38 -1.06
N LYS A 31 -30.99 1.37 -1.92
CA LYS A 31 -30.27 0.13 -1.62
C LYS A 31 -28.79 0.42 -1.32
N TRP A 32 -28.30 -0.07 -0.19
CA TRP A 32 -26.90 0.13 0.20
C TRP A 32 -25.95 -0.64 -0.72
N MET A 33 -24.98 0.07 -1.26
CA MET A 33 -23.92 -0.48 -2.14
C MET A 33 -22.55 -0.15 -1.61
N ASP A 34 -21.62 -1.13 -1.61
CA ASP A 34 -20.24 -0.92 -1.15
C ASP A 34 -19.34 -0.39 -2.29
N GLY A 35 -19.62 0.83 -2.71
CA GLY A 35 -18.88 1.49 -3.78
C GLY A 35 -19.18 2.98 -3.88
N TRP A 36 -18.67 3.59 -4.92
CA TRP A 36 -19.01 4.93 -5.35
C TRP A 36 -20.09 4.81 -6.43
N GLU A 37 -21.23 5.43 -6.22
CA GLU A 37 -22.36 5.42 -7.16
C GLU A 37 -22.89 6.84 -7.35
N THR A 38 -23.14 7.23 -8.59
CA THR A 38 -23.69 8.52 -8.96
C THR A 38 -25.16 8.39 -9.38
N ARG A 39 -25.88 9.50 -9.33
CA ARG A 39 -27.27 9.54 -9.79
C ARG A 39 -27.36 9.31 -11.29
N ARG A 40 -28.48 8.74 -11.73
CA ARG A 40 -28.76 8.60 -13.15
C ARG A 40 -28.74 9.98 -13.84
N LYS A 41 -27.84 10.11 -14.81
CA LYS A 41 -27.65 11.32 -15.60
C LYS A 41 -28.67 11.33 -16.76
N ARG A 42 -29.51 12.37 -16.80
CA ARG A 42 -30.51 12.57 -17.83
C ARG A 42 -30.11 13.61 -18.87
N ILE A 43 -28.93 14.16 -18.75
CA ILE A 43 -28.32 15.13 -19.67
C ILE A 43 -27.04 14.56 -20.23
N GLU A 44 -26.60 15.03 -21.38
CA GLU A 44 -25.32 14.63 -21.95
C GLU A 44 -24.13 14.89 -20.99
N GLY A 45 -23.13 14.03 -21.09
CA GLY A 45 -21.91 14.13 -20.31
C GLY A 45 -21.55 12.85 -19.59
N ASN A 46 -20.64 12.99 -18.63
CA ASN A 46 -20.17 11.88 -17.80
C ASN A 46 -19.93 12.35 -16.37
N ASP A 47 -19.92 11.41 -15.46
CA ASP A 47 -19.52 11.67 -14.09
C ASP A 47 -18.06 11.31 -13.88
N TYR A 48 -17.41 11.95 -12.89
CA TYR A 48 -16.03 11.68 -12.60
C TYR A 48 -15.68 11.90 -11.13
N VAL A 49 -14.64 11.22 -10.69
CA VAL A 49 -13.99 11.48 -9.40
C VAL A 49 -12.50 11.75 -9.61
N THR A 50 -12.01 12.81 -8.98
CA THR A 50 -10.58 13.16 -8.98
C THR A 50 -9.95 12.70 -7.68
N ILE A 51 -8.86 11.93 -7.79
CA ILE A 51 -8.17 11.29 -6.67
C ILE A 51 -6.72 11.79 -6.66
N LYS A 52 -6.30 12.32 -5.51
CA LYS A 52 -4.88 12.62 -5.25
C LYS A 52 -4.20 11.33 -4.80
N LEU A 53 -3.13 10.95 -5.48
CA LEU A 53 -2.32 9.80 -5.08
C LEU A 53 -1.55 10.14 -3.80
N GLY A 54 -1.42 9.17 -2.91
CA GLY A 54 -0.62 9.33 -1.68
C GLY A 54 0.85 9.60 -1.97
N LEU A 55 1.37 9.00 -3.04
CA LEU A 55 2.72 9.20 -3.57
C LEU A 55 2.68 9.33 -5.09
N PRO A 56 3.57 10.15 -5.69
CA PRO A 56 3.70 10.19 -7.14
C PRO A 56 4.26 8.87 -7.67
N GLY A 57 3.82 8.47 -8.85
CA GLY A 57 4.26 7.22 -9.45
C GLY A 57 3.86 7.08 -10.92
N LYS A 58 4.44 6.04 -11.54
CA LYS A 58 4.07 5.59 -12.88
C LYS A 58 2.98 4.55 -12.74
N ILE A 59 1.92 4.66 -13.52
CA ILE A 59 0.77 3.76 -13.48
C ILE A 59 0.85 2.83 -14.68
N ASN A 60 0.92 1.52 -14.45
CA ASN A 60 1.08 0.51 -15.50
C ASN A 60 -0.20 -0.27 -15.77
N PHE A 61 -1.07 -0.37 -14.75
CA PHE A 61 -2.28 -1.16 -14.81
C PHE A 61 -3.36 -0.57 -13.90
N ALA A 62 -4.62 -0.73 -14.30
CA ALA A 62 -5.78 -0.30 -13.53
C ALA A 62 -6.79 -1.45 -13.42
N GLU A 63 -7.31 -1.67 -12.23
CA GLU A 63 -8.47 -2.53 -11.98
C GLU A 63 -9.69 -1.66 -11.67
N ILE A 64 -10.77 -1.89 -12.39
CA ILE A 64 -12.06 -1.25 -12.18
C ILE A 64 -13.06 -2.36 -11.84
N ASP A 65 -13.56 -2.35 -10.62
CA ASP A 65 -14.42 -3.38 -10.07
C ASP A 65 -15.87 -2.88 -10.02
N THR A 66 -16.78 -3.59 -10.69
CA THR A 66 -18.22 -3.35 -10.69
C THR A 66 -18.99 -4.40 -9.90
N SER A 67 -18.32 -5.15 -8.99
CA SER A 67 -18.96 -6.18 -8.16
C SER A 67 -20.20 -5.63 -7.46
N TYR A 68 -21.28 -6.42 -7.53
CA TYR A 68 -22.61 -6.13 -7.01
C TYR A 68 -23.39 -5.02 -7.72
N PHE A 69 -22.81 -4.29 -8.69
CA PHE A 69 -23.51 -3.37 -9.54
C PHE A 69 -24.06 -4.12 -10.76
N ASN A 70 -25.36 -4.46 -10.71
CA ASN A 70 -26.11 -5.16 -11.76
C ASN A 70 -27.20 -4.24 -12.32
N GLY A 71 -26.99 -3.72 -13.54
CA GLY A 71 -27.92 -2.79 -14.18
C GLY A 71 -27.69 -1.30 -13.83
N ASN A 72 -26.90 -1.03 -12.78
CA ASN A 72 -26.48 0.31 -12.34
C ASN A 72 -24.96 0.53 -12.42
N GLN A 73 -24.22 -0.38 -13.07
CA GLN A 73 -22.83 -0.13 -13.43
C GLN A 73 -22.72 0.88 -14.55
N PRO A 74 -21.60 1.62 -14.67
CA PRO A 74 -21.35 2.47 -15.83
C PRO A 74 -21.23 1.61 -17.11
N GLU A 75 -21.71 2.14 -18.22
CA GLU A 75 -21.54 1.48 -19.51
C GLU A 75 -20.08 1.46 -19.96
N TYR A 76 -19.36 2.56 -19.69
CA TYR A 76 -17.93 2.71 -19.98
C TYR A 76 -17.22 3.46 -18.87
N ALA A 77 -15.89 3.28 -18.82
CA ALA A 77 -15.00 4.10 -18.01
C ALA A 77 -13.73 4.47 -18.78
N SER A 78 -13.11 5.59 -18.37
CA SER A 78 -11.76 6.00 -18.80
C SER A 78 -10.99 6.58 -17.63
N ILE A 79 -9.66 6.65 -17.74
CA ILE A 79 -8.81 7.25 -16.70
C ILE A 79 -7.90 8.29 -17.33
N ASP A 80 -7.94 9.49 -16.78
CA ASP A 80 -6.97 10.54 -17.02
C ASP A 80 -6.05 10.66 -15.82
N ALA A 81 -4.81 11.08 -16.06
CA ALA A 81 -3.83 11.32 -15.03
C ALA A 81 -3.07 12.62 -15.27
N CYS A 82 -2.57 13.24 -14.23
CA CYS A 82 -1.71 14.40 -14.37
C CYS A 82 -0.65 14.44 -13.25
N TYR A 83 0.42 15.19 -13.51
CA TYR A 83 1.32 15.64 -12.46
C TYR A 83 0.99 17.10 -12.17
N PHE A 84 0.30 17.33 -11.06
CA PHE A 84 -0.06 18.67 -10.62
C PHE A 84 1.16 19.37 -10.03
N GLU A 85 1.59 20.42 -10.68
CA GLU A 85 2.70 21.29 -10.27
C GLU A 85 2.41 22.72 -10.72
N LYS A 86 2.88 23.70 -9.97
CA LYS A 86 2.72 25.14 -10.28
C LYS A 86 1.27 25.56 -10.55
N ASN A 87 0.34 25.01 -9.77
CA ASN A 87 -1.12 25.28 -9.86
C ASN A 87 -1.77 24.97 -11.23
N LYS A 88 -1.17 24.04 -12.01
CA LYS A 88 -1.72 23.61 -13.30
C LYS A 88 -2.01 22.11 -13.32
N PHE A 89 -3.18 21.75 -13.87
CA PHE A 89 -3.58 20.38 -14.16
C PHE A 89 -3.45 20.13 -15.66
N ASN A 90 -2.40 19.44 -16.07
CA ASN A 90 -2.23 18.99 -17.45
C ASN A 90 -2.65 17.51 -17.53
N TRP A 91 -3.93 17.28 -17.77
CA TRP A 91 -4.51 15.94 -17.86
C TRP A 91 -4.08 15.24 -19.15
N VAL A 92 -3.66 13.98 -19.03
CA VAL A 92 -3.40 13.08 -20.15
C VAL A 92 -4.20 11.81 -19.96
N ASN A 93 -4.78 11.29 -21.04
CA ASN A 93 -5.51 10.04 -21.01
C ASN A 93 -4.55 8.86 -20.90
N ILE A 94 -4.70 8.07 -19.84
CA ILE A 94 -3.89 6.88 -19.60
C ILE A 94 -4.68 5.58 -19.82
N LEU A 95 -6.01 5.63 -19.79
CA LEU A 95 -6.92 4.55 -20.18
C LEU A 95 -8.04 5.15 -21.02
N SER A 96 -8.04 4.83 -22.32
CA SER A 96 -9.13 5.21 -23.21
C SER A 96 -10.44 4.55 -22.79
N LYS A 97 -11.58 5.11 -23.21
CA LYS A 97 -12.93 4.63 -22.91
C LYS A 97 -13.03 3.13 -23.16
N LYS A 98 -13.39 2.35 -22.13
CA LYS A 98 -13.53 0.90 -22.12
C LYS A 98 -14.91 0.51 -21.65
N LYS A 99 -15.55 -0.41 -22.34
CA LYS A 99 -16.84 -0.98 -21.94
C LYS A 99 -16.67 -1.77 -20.65
N LEU A 100 -17.61 -1.61 -19.73
CA LEU A 100 -17.67 -2.35 -18.49
C LEU A 100 -18.82 -3.35 -18.51
N LYS A 101 -18.63 -4.48 -17.87
CA LYS A 101 -19.66 -5.50 -17.61
C LYS A 101 -20.24 -5.29 -16.22
N PRO A 102 -21.48 -5.70 -15.96
CA PRO A 102 -22.03 -5.74 -14.60
C PRO A 102 -21.29 -6.79 -13.76
N ASN A 103 -21.22 -6.56 -12.45
CA ASN A 103 -20.69 -7.51 -11.46
C ASN A 103 -19.38 -8.19 -11.88
N TYR A 104 -18.39 -7.40 -12.28
CA TYR A 104 -17.15 -7.91 -12.88
C TYR A 104 -15.92 -7.11 -12.47
N LEU A 105 -14.79 -7.80 -12.27
CA LEU A 105 -13.47 -7.18 -12.05
C LEU A 105 -12.74 -7.03 -13.39
N HIS A 106 -12.58 -5.79 -13.85
CA HIS A 106 -11.92 -5.46 -15.10
C HIS A 106 -10.46 -5.09 -14.85
N GLY A 107 -9.54 -5.65 -15.66
CA GLY A 107 -8.12 -5.33 -15.65
C GLY A 107 -7.66 -4.71 -16.97
N PHE A 108 -6.97 -3.55 -16.92
CA PHE A 108 -6.52 -2.82 -18.09
C PHE A 108 -5.07 -2.37 -17.99
N LYS A 109 -4.26 -2.63 -19.03
CA LYS A 109 -2.96 -1.98 -19.20
C LYS A 109 -3.17 -0.50 -19.53
N THR A 110 -2.41 0.38 -18.85
CA THR A 110 -2.47 1.82 -19.11
C THR A 110 -1.46 2.24 -20.17
N LYS A 111 -1.76 3.38 -20.80
CA LYS A 111 -0.84 4.11 -21.69
C LYS A 111 0.01 5.09 -20.86
N GLN A 112 1.04 5.70 -21.49
CA GLN A 112 1.88 6.73 -20.86
C GLN A 112 2.60 6.26 -19.58
N ASN A 113 2.86 4.96 -19.46
CA ASN A 113 3.45 4.32 -18.28
C ASN A 113 4.87 4.80 -17.93
N ASN A 114 5.51 5.60 -18.78
CA ASN A 114 6.80 6.24 -18.51
C ASN A 114 6.66 7.57 -17.74
N LYS A 115 5.47 8.16 -17.72
CA LYS A 115 5.22 9.43 -17.02
C LYS A 115 4.87 9.21 -15.56
N VAL A 116 5.25 10.17 -14.73
CA VAL A 116 4.92 10.18 -13.29
C VAL A 116 3.68 11.03 -13.07
N PHE A 117 2.77 10.54 -12.24
CA PHE A 117 1.50 11.20 -11.92
C PHE A 117 1.32 11.31 -10.41
N ASN A 118 0.61 12.34 -9.95
CA ASN A 118 0.21 12.52 -8.55
C ASN A 118 -1.30 12.74 -8.39
N PHE A 119 -2.04 12.85 -9.50
CA PHE A 119 -3.50 12.85 -9.55
C PHE A 119 -4.01 11.96 -10.66
N ILE A 120 -5.17 11.37 -10.44
CA ILE A 120 -5.96 10.66 -11.45
C ILE A 120 -7.39 11.17 -11.44
N ARG A 121 -8.08 10.97 -12.57
CA ARG A 121 -9.51 11.16 -12.70
C ARG A 121 -10.11 9.90 -13.32
N LEU A 122 -10.97 9.22 -12.57
CA LEU A 122 -11.81 8.16 -13.11
C LEU A 122 -13.06 8.82 -13.68
N ASN A 123 -13.30 8.64 -14.98
CA ASN A 123 -14.51 9.06 -15.66
C ASN A 123 -15.38 7.83 -15.86
N ILE A 124 -16.68 7.95 -15.62
CA ILE A 124 -17.70 6.92 -15.87
C ILE A 124 -18.78 7.48 -16.80
N TYR A 125 -19.28 6.65 -17.68
CA TYR A 125 -20.19 7.09 -18.74
C TYR A 125 -21.46 6.24 -18.79
N PRO A 126 -22.68 6.86 -18.82
CA PRO A 126 -22.89 8.28 -18.46
C PRO A 126 -22.77 8.53 -16.97
N ASP A 127 -23.15 7.56 -16.15
CA ASP A 127 -23.24 7.51 -14.70
C ASP A 127 -23.13 6.06 -14.21
N GLY A 128 -23.33 5.81 -12.91
CA GLY A 128 -23.45 4.47 -12.35
C GLY A 128 -22.54 4.23 -11.14
N GLY A 129 -22.36 2.95 -10.83
CA GLY A 129 -21.63 2.50 -9.65
C GLY A 129 -20.35 1.72 -9.96
N VAL A 130 -19.29 2.03 -9.21
CA VAL A 130 -18.00 1.32 -9.21
C VAL A 130 -17.66 0.94 -7.76
N ALA A 131 -17.46 -0.36 -7.53
CA ALA A 131 -17.15 -0.87 -6.19
C ALA A 131 -15.74 -0.48 -5.75
N ARG A 132 -14.72 -0.74 -6.59
CA ARG A 132 -13.31 -0.45 -6.29
C ARG A 132 -12.55 0.05 -7.53
N LEU A 133 -11.54 0.87 -7.24
CA LEU A 133 -10.51 1.24 -8.21
C LEU A 133 -9.15 0.93 -7.60
N LYS A 134 -8.35 0.10 -8.27
CA LYS A 134 -6.95 -0.16 -7.91
C LYS A 134 -6.03 0.26 -9.04
N LEU A 135 -4.91 0.88 -8.68
CA LEU A 135 -3.88 1.30 -9.62
C LEU A 135 -2.56 0.63 -9.24
N LEU A 136 -1.96 -0.05 -10.19
CA LEU A 136 -0.72 -0.77 -10.01
C LEU A 136 0.39 -0.06 -10.81
N GLY A 137 1.55 0.10 -10.20
CA GLY A 137 2.64 0.81 -10.84
C GLY A 137 3.89 0.94 -9.97
N ASN A 138 4.77 1.86 -10.35
CA ASN A 138 6.02 2.09 -9.66
C ASN A 138 6.05 3.48 -9.03
N LEU A 139 6.34 3.54 -7.73
CA LEU A 139 6.50 4.80 -7.02
C LEU A 139 7.72 5.58 -7.53
N ASP A 140 7.57 6.90 -7.66
CA ASP A 140 8.68 7.82 -7.90
C ASP A 140 8.94 8.67 -6.66
N VAL A 141 9.93 8.26 -5.90
CA VAL A 141 10.34 8.96 -4.67
C VAL A 141 11.34 10.10 -4.94
N SER A 142 11.80 10.27 -6.18
CA SER A 142 12.82 11.27 -6.51
C SER A 142 12.33 12.70 -6.26
N LYS A 143 11.04 12.95 -6.47
CA LYS A 143 10.39 14.25 -6.30
C LYS A 143 9.82 14.49 -4.89
N LEU A 144 9.93 13.52 -3.98
CA LEU A 144 9.46 13.69 -2.62
C LEU A 144 10.40 14.60 -1.83
N LYS A 145 9.83 15.62 -1.19
CA LYS A 145 10.52 16.46 -0.21
C LYS A 145 10.36 15.83 1.16
N PHE A 146 11.47 15.53 1.81
CA PHE A 146 11.47 14.98 3.16
C PHE A 146 11.78 16.07 4.18
N PRO A 147 11.17 16.02 5.38
CA PRO A 147 11.43 17.01 6.41
C PRO A 147 12.89 16.90 6.92
N ASN A 148 13.49 18.04 7.28
CA ASN A 148 14.82 18.06 7.91
C ASN A 148 14.79 17.66 9.39
N LYS A 149 13.89 16.76 9.79
CA LYS A 149 13.76 16.18 11.13
C LYS A 149 13.76 14.66 11.02
N LYS A 150 13.92 13.98 12.17
CA LYS A 150 13.80 12.52 12.22
C LYS A 150 12.34 12.09 11.98
N PHE A 151 12.16 11.05 11.15
CA PHE A 151 10.86 10.48 10.82
C PHE A 151 11.00 8.99 10.55
N ASP A 152 9.86 8.30 10.35
CA ASP A 152 9.85 6.87 10.05
C ASP A 152 10.28 6.60 8.60
N LEU A 153 11.51 6.10 8.42
CA LEU A 153 12.08 5.78 7.10
C LEU A 153 11.41 4.56 6.45
N LEU A 154 10.76 3.69 7.23
CA LEU A 154 10.10 2.48 6.72
C LEU A 154 8.66 2.69 6.27
N SER A 155 8.08 3.86 6.56
CA SER A 155 6.72 4.11 6.10
C SER A 155 6.60 3.99 4.58
N ILE A 156 5.55 3.30 4.12
CA ILE A 156 5.21 3.24 2.68
C ILE A 156 5.03 4.65 2.09
N LEU A 157 4.57 5.62 2.87
CA LEU A 157 4.45 7.03 2.46
C LEU A 157 5.80 7.71 2.21
N ASN A 158 6.89 7.11 2.64
CA ASN A 158 8.25 7.57 2.40
C ASN A 158 8.97 6.74 1.31
N GLY A 159 8.19 5.93 0.56
CA GLY A 159 8.65 5.16 -0.58
C GLY A 159 9.30 3.83 -0.23
N SER A 160 9.22 3.38 1.02
CA SER A 160 9.69 2.05 1.38
C SER A 160 8.74 0.97 0.86
N LYS A 161 9.29 -0.19 0.53
CA LYS A 161 8.53 -1.31 -0.02
C LYS A 161 9.11 -2.65 0.42
N ILE A 162 8.25 -3.65 0.48
CA ILE A 162 8.68 -5.04 0.65
C ILE A 162 9.34 -5.51 -0.66
N VAL A 163 10.47 -6.20 -0.54
CA VAL A 163 11.20 -6.78 -1.66
C VAL A 163 11.00 -8.28 -1.72
N ALA A 164 11.04 -8.93 -0.57
CA ALA A 164 10.81 -10.36 -0.42
C ALA A 164 10.48 -10.69 1.04
N CYS A 165 9.77 -11.78 1.26
CA CYS A 165 9.56 -12.38 2.58
C CYS A 165 9.61 -13.91 2.48
N SER A 166 9.82 -14.57 3.62
CA SER A 166 9.82 -16.04 3.71
C SER A 166 8.40 -16.61 3.60
N ASP A 167 7.46 -15.93 4.24
CA ASP A 167 6.04 -16.32 4.31
C ASP A 167 5.17 -15.11 4.67
N GLU A 168 3.92 -15.10 4.22
CA GLU A 168 2.89 -14.10 4.54
C GLU A 168 1.48 -14.73 4.52
N HIS A 169 1.37 -15.94 5.05
CA HIS A 169 0.19 -16.79 4.91
C HIS A 169 -1.07 -16.18 5.51
N PHE A 170 -1.00 -15.62 6.72
CA PHE A 170 -2.16 -15.04 7.41
C PHE A 170 -2.23 -13.51 7.30
N GLY A 171 -1.09 -12.84 7.06
CA GLY A 171 -1.04 -11.39 6.97
C GLY A 171 0.10 -10.90 6.09
N ARG A 172 -0.21 -9.99 5.17
CA ARG A 172 0.74 -9.48 4.17
C ARG A 172 1.88 -8.68 4.79
N ALA A 173 3.07 -8.84 4.24
CA ALA A 173 4.28 -8.15 4.72
C ALA A 173 4.20 -6.62 4.56
N GLU A 174 3.48 -6.11 3.55
CA GLU A 174 3.26 -4.68 3.34
C GLU A 174 2.59 -3.99 4.54
N ASN A 175 1.80 -4.72 5.32
CA ASN A 175 1.16 -4.21 6.53
C ASN A 175 2.17 -3.65 7.54
N LEU A 176 3.40 -4.17 7.56
CA LEU A 176 4.48 -3.66 8.42
C LEU A 176 4.78 -2.18 8.20
N LEU A 177 4.59 -1.68 6.97
CA LEU A 177 5.00 -0.34 6.53
C LEU A 177 3.89 0.69 6.58
N LEU A 178 2.66 0.29 6.94
CA LEU A 178 1.51 1.19 6.98
C LEU A 178 1.70 2.29 8.04
N PRO A 179 1.37 3.57 7.73
CA PRO A 179 1.69 4.71 8.60
C PRO A 179 0.84 4.77 9.88
N PHE A 180 -0.31 4.09 9.90
CA PHE A 180 -1.24 4.09 11.03
C PHE A 180 -1.04 2.87 11.93
N LYS A 181 -1.57 2.93 13.15
CA LYS A 181 -1.57 1.80 14.09
C LYS A 181 -2.39 0.63 13.53
N SER A 182 -1.99 -0.59 13.87
CA SER A 182 -2.80 -1.76 13.57
C SER A 182 -4.16 -1.68 14.26
N LYS A 183 -5.21 -2.18 13.62
CA LYS A 183 -6.58 -2.21 14.17
C LYS A 183 -6.99 -3.58 14.67
N ASN A 184 -6.33 -4.63 14.16
CA ASN A 184 -6.55 -6.04 14.52
C ASN A 184 -5.36 -6.88 14.02
N MET A 185 -5.37 -8.19 14.25
CA MET A 185 -4.35 -9.14 13.78
C MET A 185 -4.20 -9.13 12.24
N GLY A 186 -5.30 -9.22 11.50
CA GLY A 186 -5.31 -9.26 10.03
C GLY A 186 -4.71 -8.03 9.36
N ASN A 187 -4.48 -6.97 10.13
CA ASN A 187 -3.79 -5.75 9.67
C ASN A 187 -2.30 -5.74 10.05
N GLY A 188 -1.69 -6.89 10.34
CA GLY A 188 -0.26 -7.11 10.57
C GLY A 188 0.34 -8.06 9.54
N TRP A 189 1.64 -8.29 9.61
CA TRP A 189 2.34 -9.38 8.93
C TRP A 189 2.32 -10.59 9.82
N GLU A 190 1.85 -11.75 9.31
CA GLU A 190 1.76 -12.98 10.07
C GLU A 190 2.10 -14.17 9.19
N THR A 191 3.07 -14.96 9.64
CA THR A 191 3.52 -16.18 8.98
C THR A 191 2.80 -17.40 9.53
N LYS A 192 2.76 -18.47 8.77
CA LYS A 192 2.26 -19.77 9.26
C LYS A 192 3.20 -20.33 10.32
N ARG A 193 2.63 -21.15 11.21
CA ARG A 193 3.38 -21.82 12.26
C ARG A 193 4.46 -22.74 11.67
N ARG A 194 5.70 -22.53 12.07
CA ARG A 194 6.85 -23.33 11.68
C ARG A 194 6.99 -24.52 12.61
N ARG A 195 6.95 -25.74 12.08
CA ARG A 195 7.12 -26.98 12.84
C ARG A 195 8.54 -27.54 12.78
N GLY A 196 9.42 -26.96 11.98
CA GLY A 196 10.83 -27.35 11.82
C GLY A 196 11.78 -26.27 12.27
N SER A 197 13.08 -26.52 12.15
CA SER A 197 14.13 -25.53 12.39
C SER A 197 14.05 -24.35 11.42
N GLY A 198 14.55 -23.20 11.84
CA GLY A 198 14.62 -22.00 11.01
C GLY A 198 13.90 -20.80 11.61
N TYR A 199 13.69 -19.79 10.80
CA TYR A 199 13.07 -18.54 11.19
C TYR A 199 12.43 -17.86 9.98
N ASP A 200 11.51 -16.95 10.23
CA ASP A 200 10.89 -16.17 9.17
C ASP A 200 11.52 -14.77 9.07
N TRP A 201 11.43 -14.21 7.87
CA TRP A 201 12.10 -12.94 7.57
C TRP A 201 11.37 -12.16 6.49
N VAL A 202 11.60 -10.85 6.51
CA VAL A 202 11.16 -9.92 5.47
C VAL A 202 12.28 -8.96 5.09
N ILE A 203 12.46 -8.70 3.80
CA ILE A 203 13.42 -7.72 3.27
C ILE A 203 12.66 -6.51 2.78
N ILE A 204 13.06 -5.34 3.26
CA ILE A 204 12.47 -4.04 3.00
C ILE A 204 13.50 -3.16 2.28
N LYS A 205 13.12 -2.54 1.18
CA LYS A 205 13.91 -1.48 0.53
C LYS A 205 13.38 -0.13 0.97
N LEU A 206 14.26 0.73 1.47
CA LEU A 206 13.94 2.12 1.83
C LEU A 206 13.72 2.95 0.55
N GLY A 207 12.90 3.99 0.63
CA GLY A 207 12.66 4.91 -0.47
C GLY A 207 13.93 5.66 -0.90
N LYS A 208 14.78 6.02 0.06
CA LYS A 208 16.12 6.58 -0.14
C LYS A 208 17.10 5.98 0.89
N PRO A 209 18.40 6.03 0.62
CA PRO A 209 19.39 5.67 1.66
C PRO A 209 19.21 6.54 2.90
N GLY A 210 19.37 5.94 4.07
CA GLY A 210 19.15 6.66 5.33
C GLY A 210 20.03 6.18 6.48
N LEU A 211 20.06 6.99 7.52
CA LEU A 211 20.65 6.72 8.83
C LEU A 211 19.50 6.43 9.80
N ILE A 212 19.48 5.21 10.34
CA ILE A 212 18.48 4.79 11.33
C ILE A 212 19.08 4.89 12.73
N GLU A 213 18.38 5.57 13.63
CA GLU A 213 18.81 5.74 15.02
C GLU A 213 18.02 4.86 15.98
N LYS A 214 16.71 4.68 15.73
CA LYS A 214 15.82 3.90 16.61
C LYS A 214 14.89 3.04 15.80
N PHE A 215 14.56 1.89 16.35
CA PHE A 215 13.48 1.04 15.89
C PHE A 215 12.33 1.01 16.89
N ASN A 216 11.12 0.83 16.37
CA ASN A 216 9.95 0.43 17.13
C ASN A 216 9.35 -0.79 16.43
N ILE A 217 9.31 -1.93 17.14
CA ILE A 217 8.77 -3.20 16.65
C ILE A 217 7.53 -3.51 17.47
N GLU A 218 6.39 -3.66 16.82
CA GLU A 218 5.10 -3.75 17.45
C GLU A 218 4.47 -5.12 17.23
N THR A 219 4.00 -5.75 18.30
CA THR A 219 3.25 -7.01 18.32
C THR A 219 1.79 -6.80 18.70
N HIS A 220 1.25 -5.58 18.52
CA HIS A 220 -0.13 -5.27 18.88
C HIS A 220 -1.11 -6.26 18.25
N TYR A 221 -2.06 -6.74 19.05
CA TYR A 221 -3.06 -7.77 18.75
C TYR A 221 -2.50 -9.20 18.65
N PHE A 222 -1.20 -9.44 18.56
CA PHE A 222 -0.59 -10.77 18.62
C PHE A 222 -0.34 -11.14 20.08
N LYS A 223 -1.23 -11.94 20.66
CA LYS A 223 -1.18 -12.33 22.07
C LYS A 223 -0.53 -13.70 22.29
N GLY A 224 -0.89 -14.71 21.48
CA GLY A 224 -0.37 -16.07 21.56
C GLY A 224 0.54 -16.44 20.37
N ASN A 225 0.46 -15.72 19.30
CA ASN A 225 1.13 -15.97 18.03
C ASN A 225 2.17 -14.89 17.67
N TYR A 226 2.73 -14.23 18.67
CA TYR A 226 3.86 -13.33 18.48
C TYR A 226 5.20 -14.08 18.46
N PRO A 227 6.24 -13.62 17.75
CA PRO A 227 7.56 -14.24 17.75
C PRO A 227 8.23 -14.12 19.11
N SER A 228 8.99 -15.14 19.54
CA SER A 228 9.74 -15.09 20.80
C SER A 228 10.78 -13.98 20.83
N HIS A 229 11.46 -13.77 19.72
CA HIS A 229 12.46 -12.71 19.56
C HIS A 229 12.63 -12.30 18.10
N CYS A 230 13.34 -11.21 17.89
CA CYS A 230 13.66 -10.69 16.57
C CYS A 230 15.09 -10.19 16.45
N SER A 231 15.58 -10.05 15.23
CA SER A 231 16.81 -9.34 14.91
C SER A 231 16.61 -8.50 13.64
N VAL A 232 17.42 -7.44 13.49
CA VAL A 232 17.37 -6.57 12.32
C VAL A 232 18.75 -6.43 11.72
N GLN A 233 18.87 -6.64 10.42
CA GLN A 233 20.10 -6.49 9.65
C GLN A 233 19.92 -5.38 8.60
N GLY A 234 21.02 -4.76 8.17
CA GLY A 234 21.00 -3.70 7.17
C GLY A 234 22.10 -3.84 6.12
N LEU A 235 21.80 -3.38 4.92
CA LEU A 235 22.72 -3.29 3.78
C LEU A 235 22.63 -1.93 3.13
N TYR A 236 23.76 -1.39 2.68
CA TYR A 236 23.81 -0.32 1.70
C TYR A 236 24.39 -0.85 0.38
N SER A 237 23.65 -0.66 -0.71
CA SER A 237 24.07 -0.98 -2.06
C SER A 237 23.64 0.12 -3.03
N ILE A 238 24.59 0.58 -3.87
CA ILE A 238 24.32 1.51 -4.96
C ILE A 238 23.70 0.77 -6.14
N LYS A 239 24.08 -0.50 -6.34
CA LYS A 239 23.64 -1.33 -7.46
C LYS A 239 22.24 -1.88 -7.20
N ASN A 240 21.43 -1.98 -8.23
CA ASN A 240 20.22 -2.81 -8.19
C ASN A 240 20.65 -4.28 -8.13
N ILE A 241 20.34 -4.92 -7.01
CA ILE A 241 20.67 -6.34 -6.78
C ILE A 241 19.48 -7.18 -7.22
N ASN A 242 19.73 -8.25 -7.94
CA ASN A 242 18.71 -9.26 -8.25
C ASN A 242 18.15 -9.84 -6.94
N ILE A 243 16.84 -10.09 -6.87
CA ILE A 243 16.15 -10.53 -5.65
C ILE A 243 16.75 -11.83 -5.10
N SER A 244 17.03 -12.82 -5.93
CA SER A 244 17.63 -14.10 -5.50
C SER A 244 19.00 -13.90 -4.87
N LYS A 245 19.84 -13.05 -5.46
CA LYS A 245 21.15 -12.68 -4.90
C LYS A 245 20.99 -11.92 -3.58
N LEU A 246 20.03 -10.99 -3.53
CA LEU A 246 19.74 -10.21 -2.32
C LEU A 246 19.35 -11.11 -1.15
N ILE A 247 18.48 -12.10 -1.39
CA ILE A 247 18.04 -13.08 -0.39
C ILE A 247 19.23 -13.91 0.10
N ASN A 248 20.03 -14.45 -0.81
CA ASN A 248 21.16 -15.31 -0.47
C ASN A 248 22.22 -14.56 0.36
N GLU A 249 22.57 -13.35 -0.04
CA GLU A 249 23.57 -12.51 0.65
C GLU A 249 23.03 -11.93 1.97
N SER A 250 21.72 -11.86 2.15
CA SER A 250 21.09 -11.24 3.35
C SER A 250 21.44 -11.93 4.67
N LYS A 251 21.91 -13.18 4.61
CA LYS A 251 22.38 -13.92 5.78
C LYS A 251 23.59 -13.26 6.43
N ASN A 252 24.44 -12.61 5.62
CA ASN A 252 25.70 -11.99 6.02
C ASN A 252 25.61 -10.48 6.26
N TRP A 253 24.42 -9.88 6.20
CA TRP A 253 24.26 -8.45 6.44
C TRP A 253 24.58 -8.10 7.90
N LYS A 254 25.10 -6.90 8.11
CA LYS A 254 25.45 -6.42 9.44
C LYS A 254 24.21 -6.23 10.32
N PHE A 255 24.30 -6.65 11.58
CA PHE A 255 23.20 -6.45 12.53
C PHE A 255 23.10 -4.99 12.98
N LEU A 256 21.92 -4.42 12.82
CA LEU A 256 21.47 -3.17 13.43
C LEU A 256 20.92 -3.43 14.84
N ILE A 257 20.23 -4.55 14.99
CA ILE A 257 19.74 -5.10 16.26
C ILE A 257 20.07 -6.60 16.26
N LYS A 258 20.82 -7.07 17.25
CA LYS A 258 20.96 -8.50 17.55
C LYS A 258 19.71 -8.98 18.29
N ASN A 259 19.62 -10.26 18.58
CA ASN A 259 18.46 -10.88 19.21
C ASN A 259 17.86 -10.06 20.35
N LYS A 260 16.57 -9.74 20.24
CA LYS A 260 15.78 -9.04 21.26
C LYS A 260 14.46 -9.76 21.46
N ASN A 261 14.20 -10.12 22.70
CA ASN A 261 12.93 -10.75 23.08
C ASN A 261 11.76 -9.80 22.82
N LEU A 262 10.71 -10.34 22.29
CA LEU A 262 9.45 -9.66 22.10
C LEU A 262 8.46 -10.05 23.20
N GLN A 263 7.47 -9.21 23.42
CA GLN A 263 6.38 -9.45 24.35
C GLN A 263 5.06 -9.46 23.59
N PRO A 264 4.04 -10.16 24.07
CA PRO A 264 2.72 -10.15 23.42
C PRO A 264 2.10 -8.75 23.49
N ASN A 265 1.36 -8.39 22.45
CA ASN A 265 0.55 -7.17 22.39
C ASN A 265 1.30 -5.90 22.88
N SER A 266 2.54 -5.73 22.46
CA SER A 266 3.44 -4.70 22.99
C SER A 266 4.17 -3.91 21.90
N SER A 267 5.00 -2.98 22.33
CA SER A 267 5.84 -2.14 21.49
C SER A 267 7.25 -2.07 22.06
N LEU A 268 8.22 -2.62 21.33
CA LEU A 268 9.63 -2.67 21.69
C LEU A 268 10.39 -1.53 21.00
N LYS A 269 10.89 -0.57 21.79
CA LYS A 269 11.71 0.55 21.31
C LYS A 269 13.18 0.28 21.59
N ILE A 270 14.01 0.31 20.53
CA ILE A 270 15.44 -0.05 20.62
C ILE A 270 16.27 0.96 19.83
N ASN A 271 17.42 1.35 20.36
CA ASN A 271 18.41 2.12 19.60
C ASN A 271 19.12 1.22 18.59
N SER A 272 19.34 1.74 17.39
CA SER A 272 20.13 1.09 16.35
C SER A 272 21.62 1.07 16.72
N SER A 273 22.36 0.11 16.20
CA SER A 273 23.83 0.09 16.31
C SER A 273 24.43 1.34 15.66
N LYS A 274 25.30 2.03 16.39
CA LYS A 274 25.97 3.27 15.92
C LYS A 274 27.03 3.01 14.83
N HIS A 275 27.42 1.76 14.60
CA HIS A 275 28.49 1.40 13.64
C HIS A 275 28.03 1.39 12.17
N ILE A 276 26.72 1.46 11.91
CA ILE A 276 26.18 1.42 10.55
C ILE A 276 25.62 2.80 10.20
N LYS A 277 26.33 3.51 9.32
CA LYS A 277 26.05 4.92 9.01
C LYS A 277 25.08 5.13 7.85
N LYS A 278 24.87 4.14 6.99
CA LYS A 278 24.03 4.29 5.78
C LYS A 278 23.47 2.94 5.38
N ILE A 279 22.17 2.87 5.14
CA ILE A 279 21.49 1.69 4.60
C ILE A 279 20.42 2.08 3.60
N ASN A 280 20.08 1.16 2.70
CA ASN A 280 18.90 1.26 1.84
C ASN A 280 18.13 -0.06 1.74
N TYR A 281 18.62 -1.13 2.35
CA TYR A 281 17.91 -2.39 2.56
C TYR A 281 17.96 -2.78 4.02
N LEU A 282 16.86 -3.32 4.52
CA LEU A 282 16.69 -3.80 5.87
C LEU A 282 16.08 -5.20 5.83
N LYS A 283 16.55 -6.09 6.69
CA LYS A 283 15.96 -7.40 6.90
C LYS A 283 15.53 -7.54 8.35
N LEU A 284 14.24 -7.75 8.57
CA LEU A 284 13.70 -8.15 9.87
C LEU A 284 13.62 -9.67 9.90
N ASN A 285 14.21 -10.29 10.91
CA ASN A 285 14.08 -11.71 11.19
C ASN A 285 13.22 -11.89 12.44
N ILE A 286 12.33 -12.86 12.44
CA ILE A 286 11.47 -13.24 13.56
C ILE A 286 11.66 -14.73 13.86
N TYR A 287 11.64 -15.11 15.14
CA TYR A 287 11.99 -16.46 15.57
C TYR A 287 10.90 -17.05 16.48
N PRO A 288 10.45 -18.30 16.21
CA PRO A 288 10.66 -19.05 14.97
C PRO A 288 9.76 -18.54 13.84
N ASP A 289 8.57 -18.05 14.18
CA ASP A 289 7.49 -17.56 13.32
C ASP A 289 6.58 -16.60 14.10
N GLY A 290 5.51 -16.13 13.51
CA GLY A 290 4.44 -15.39 14.20
C GLY A 290 4.09 -14.07 13.55
N GLY A 291 3.48 -13.17 14.34
CA GLY A 291 2.94 -11.93 13.87
C GLY A 291 3.62 -10.67 14.42
N ILE A 292 3.88 -9.74 13.51
CA ILE A 292 4.35 -8.37 13.78
C ILE A 292 3.34 -7.39 13.20
N SER A 293 2.81 -6.49 14.01
CA SER A 293 1.83 -5.53 13.54
C SER A 293 2.47 -4.38 12.76
N ARG A 294 3.60 -3.85 13.21
CA ARG A 294 4.35 -2.76 12.54
C ARG A 294 5.84 -2.84 12.86
N ILE A 295 6.65 -2.33 11.94
CA ILE A 295 8.03 -1.94 12.21
C ILE A 295 8.23 -0.48 11.81
N ARG A 296 8.84 0.31 12.67
CA ARG A 296 9.24 1.70 12.42
C ARG A 296 10.74 1.85 12.55
N ALA A 297 11.34 2.64 11.68
CA ALA A 297 12.75 2.99 11.74
C ALA A 297 12.89 4.52 11.72
N ILE A 298 13.16 5.10 12.88
CA ILE A 298 13.27 6.53 13.05
C ILE A 298 14.67 7.00 12.73
N GLY A 299 14.79 7.94 11.82
CA GLY A 299 16.06 8.45 11.35
C GLY A 299 15.92 9.58 10.32
N LYS A 300 16.94 9.73 9.48
CA LYS A 300 16.98 10.71 8.39
C LYS A 300 17.40 10.05 7.08
N PHE A 301 16.81 10.45 5.95
CA PHE A 301 17.38 10.16 4.64
C PHE A 301 18.64 10.99 4.40
N LEU A 302 19.56 10.42 3.62
CA LEU A 302 20.86 11.01 3.25
C LEU A 302 20.88 11.43 1.80
#